data_7035fb74a556bb73b43efdd215ae6c31
#
_entry.id   7035fb74a556bb73b43efdd215ae6c31
#
_cell.length_a   1.000
_cell.length_b   1.000
_cell.length_c   1.000
_cell.angle_alpha   90.00
_cell.angle_beta   90.00
_cell.angle_gamma   90.00
#
_symmetry.space_group_name_H-M   'P 1'
#
loop_
_entity.id
_entity.type
_entity.pdbx_description
1 polymer ?
#
loop_
_entity_poly.entity_id
_entity_poly.type
_entity_poly.pdbx_seq_one_letter_code
_entity_poly.pdbx_strand_id
1 'polypeptide(L)'
;MAIAGLLAACGSDGGGDTSGATAATATGTQEAGGGAAAAGTVSVDSLPRFEIDADATTATGAMSYTLPSAEAPAGTVMVTLKNNDTMMPHQAQLLKLHPGVTVEQFTDALATPAGVGAVVPLADFAGGPNAVMPGDESSVIVHLDPGSTYMVICQIPGPGGTPHYALGMIAHFTTGDTAQSNGWPKTDATVKMTDFAFSEPSSIDWNKPITVVNDGDQPHELAVLAPADGKTMDDVRAALSAPEGASPGPPPYETYGGVAAAAPDVQQQTTLKLDAGDYLLVCFVVDPSTGKPHYMLGMEQPITVE
;
A
#
# COMPACT_ATOMS: atom_id res chain seq x y z
N MET A 1 -0.61 -5.61 -35.75
CA MET A 1 -1.57 -5.02 -36.69
C MET A 1 -1.95 -3.65 -36.13
N ALA A 2 -1.32 -2.62 -36.65
CA ALA A 2 -1.47 -1.26 -36.20
C ALA A 2 -2.74 -0.64 -36.81
N ILE A 3 -3.50 0.14 -36.05
CA ILE A 3 -4.42 1.11 -36.62
C ILE A 3 -4.20 2.44 -35.89
N ALA A 4 -3.71 3.39 -36.66
CA ALA A 4 -3.52 4.79 -36.33
C ALA A 4 -4.70 5.63 -36.88
N GLY A 5 -4.87 6.84 -36.28
CA GLY A 5 -5.56 7.96 -36.87
C GLY A 5 -6.93 8.22 -36.26
N LEU A 6 -7.37 9.43 -35.89
CA LEU A 6 -7.29 10.65 -36.68
C LEU A 6 -7.54 11.87 -35.76
N LEU A 7 -6.70 12.90 -35.95
CA LEU A 7 -6.93 14.28 -35.52
C LEU A 7 -8.05 14.92 -36.34
N ALA A 8 -8.87 15.79 -35.75
CA ALA A 8 -9.53 16.88 -36.45
C ALA A 8 -9.62 18.11 -35.56
N ALA A 9 -8.88 19.13 -35.92
CA ALA A 9 -8.97 20.51 -35.46
C ALA A 9 -9.90 21.30 -36.36
N CYS A 10 -10.66 22.24 -35.83
CA CYS A 10 -11.19 23.48 -36.42
C CYS A 10 -11.69 24.31 -35.25
N GLY A 11 -11.34 25.52 -34.94
CA GLY A 11 -10.91 26.65 -35.73
C GLY A 11 -12.00 27.73 -35.77
N SER A 12 -11.69 28.86 -35.13
CA SER A 12 -12.06 30.26 -35.39
C SER A 12 -13.34 30.89 -34.82
N ASP A 13 -13.10 31.89 -33.99
CA ASP A 13 -13.35 33.34 -34.12
C ASP A 13 -14.71 33.92 -33.78
N GLY A 14 -14.64 34.99 -32.96
CA GLY A 14 -15.55 36.14 -33.14
C GLY A 14 -16.09 36.79 -31.84
N GLY A 15 -15.36 37.77 -31.30
CA GLY A 15 -15.79 39.15 -31.10
C GLY A 15 -16.87 39.54 -30.03
N GLY A 16 -16.40 40.28 -29.01
CA GLY A 16 -16.97 41.54 -28.55
C GLY A 16 -18.27 41.47 -27.69
N ASP A 17 -18.32 41.90 -26.49
CA ASP A 17 -18.45 43.28 -26.05
C ASP A 17 -18.65 43.35 -24.50
N THR A 18 -18.25 44.44 -23.96
CA THR A 18 -18.24 44.90 -22.58
C THR A 18 -19.59 45.05 -21.92
N SER A 19 -19.73 44.62 -20.68
CA SER A 19 -20.55 45.33 -19.68
C SER A 19 -20.11 44.93 -18.26
N GLY A 20 -19.69 45.90 -17.49
CA GLY A 20 -19.22 45.76 -16.12
C GLY A 20 -20.30 45.31 -15.13
N ALA A 21 -19.93 44.44 -14.26
CA ALA A 21 -20.61 44.22 -13.00
C ALA A 21 -19.55 44.05 -11.91
N THR A 22 -19.63 44.92 -10.92
CA THR A 22 -18.85 44.98 -9.70
C THR A 22 -18.82 43.64 -8.98
N ALA A 23 -17.64 43.06 -8.89
CA ALA A 23 -17.38 41.87 -8.07
C ALA A 23 -17.23 42.30 -6.60
N ALA A 24 -18.12 41.86 -5.77
CA ALA A 24 -17.95 41.86 -4.33
C ALA A 24 -16.92 40.79 -3.97
N THR A 25 -15.77 41.23 -3.48
CA THR A 25 -14.70 40.42 -2.94
C THR A 25 -15.16 39.80 -1.63
N ALA A 26 -15.62 38.53 -1.66
CA ALA A 26 -15.74 37.74 -0.46
C ALA A 26 -14.40 37.01 -0.30
N THR A 27 -13.53 37.55 0.53
CA THR A 27 -12.33 36.90 1.05
C THR A 27 -12.79 35.84 2.04
N GLY A 28 -13.07 34.65 1.52
CA GLY A 28 -13.16 33.42 2.31
C GLY A 28 -11.76 32.83 2.39
N THR A 29 -11.03 33.16 3.44
CA THR A 29 -9.86 32.41 3.86
C THR A 29 -10.34 31.03 4.28
N GLN A 30 -10.21 30.08 3.39
CA GLN A 30 -10.28 28.68 3.73
C GLN A 30 -8.95 28.33 4.39
N GLU A 31 -8.96 28.35 5.72
CA GLU A 31 -7.85 27.81 6.50
C GLU A 31 -7.74 26.32 6.15
N ALA A 32 -6.66 25.96 5.47
CA ALA A 32 -6.18 24.59 5.40
C ALA A 32 -5.76 24.19 6.82
N GLY A 33 -6.71 23.68 7.58
CA GLY A 33 -6.49 23.16 8.92
C GLY A 33 -5.80 21.80 8.89
N GLY A 34 -4.59 21.73 8.35
CA GLY A 34 -3.63 20.66 8.59
C GLY A 34 -2.92 20.92 9.91
N GLY A 35 -3.66 21.05 11.01
CA GLY A 35 -3.08 21.05 12.33
C GLY A 35 -2.59 19.66 12.68
N ALA A 36 -1.26 19.45 12.64
CA ALA A 36 -0.64 18.36 13.38
C ALA A 36 -1.03 18.54 14.86
N ALA A 37 -2.09 17.84 15.29
CA ALA A 37 -2.45 17.76 16.70
C ALA A 37 -1.21 17.20 17.40
N ALA A 38 -0.72 17.93 18.41
CA ALA A 38 0.32 17.47 19.31
C ALA A 38 -0.19 16.15 19.93
N ALA A 39 0.25 15.04 19.36
CA ALA A 39 -0.15 13.71 19.76
C ALA A 39 0.34 13.47 21.18
N GLY A 40 -0.59 13.33 22.11
CA GLY A 40 -0.29 12.64 23.37
C GLY A 40 0.27 11.27 23.00
N THR A 41 1.42 10.91 23.56
CA THR A 41 2.06 9.62 23.30
C THR A 41 1.12 8.49 23.74
N VAL A 42 0.55 7.79 22.77
CA VAL A 42 -0.27 6.61 22.98
C VAL A 42 0.67 5.41 23.10
N SER A 43 0.39 4.51 24.04
CA SER A 43 1.12 3.23 24.10
C SER A 43 0.63 2.31 22.99
N VAL A 44 1.55 1.61 22.34
CA VAL A 44 1.24 0.56 21.35
C VAL A 44 0.28 -0.49 21.94
N ASP A 45 0.45 -0.85 23.23
CA ASP A 45 -0.38 -1.84 23.91
C ASP A 45 -1.83 -1.39 24.11
N SER A 46 -2.08 -0.07 24.08
CA SER A 46 -3.42 0.49 24.25
C SER A 46 -4.19 0.68 22.94
N LEU A 47 -3.55 0.44 21.80
CA LEU A 47 -4.21 0.58 20.51
C LEU A 47 -5.24 -0.52 20.27
N PRO A 48 -6.39 -0.18 19.67
CA PRO A 48 -7.29 -1.18 19.12
C PRO A 48 -6.54 -2.07 18.11
N ARG A 49 -6.94 -3.33 18.04
CA ARG A 49 -6.31 -4.33 17.17
C ARG A 49 -7.32 -4.90 16.19
N PHE A 50 -6.84 -5.16 14.97
CA PHE A 50 -7.61 -5.83 13.94
C PHE A 50 -6.71 -6.86 13.25
N GLU A 51 -7.02 -8.14 13.44
CA GLU A 51 -6.22 -9.25 12.93
C GLU A 51 -6.81 -9.78 11.62
N ILE A 52 -5.97 -10.01 10.64
CA ILE A 52 -6.32 -10.53 9.31
C ILE A 52 -5.55 -11.84 9.14
N ASP A 53 -6.26 -12.95 9.10
CA ASP A 53 -5.67 -14.24 8.80
C ASP A 53 -5.68 -14.46 7.28
N ALA A 54 -4.52 -14.72 6.70
CA ALA A 54 -4.37 -15.14 5.31
C ALA A 54 -4.32 -16.66 5.23
N ASP A 55 -5.32 -17.26 4.61
CA ASP A 55 -5.49 -18.70 4.53
C ASP A 55 -5.45 -19.18 3.09
N ALA A 56 -4.78 -20.32 2.84
CA ALA A 56 -4.88 -21.02 1.57
C ALA A 56 -5.20 -22.48 1.80
N THR A 57 -6.10 -23.02 0.97
CA THR A 57 -6.42 -24.44 1.00
C THR A 57 -5.66 -25.16 -0.11
N THR A 58 -4.74 -26.04 0.26
CA THR A 58 -3.97 -26.87 -0.69
C THR A 58 -4.85 -27.76 -1.57
N ALA A 59 -6.07 -28.08 -1.14
CA ALA A 59 -6.98 -28.97 -1.87
C ALA A 59 -7.64 -28.30 -3.10
N THR A 60 -7.85 -27.00 -3.08
CA THR A 60 -8.56 -26.28 -4.15
C THR A 60 -7.75 -25.12 -4.76
N GLY A 61 -6.62 -24.77 -4.16
CA GLY A 61 -5.86 -23.56 -4.52
C GLY A 61 -6.62 -22.26 -4.18
N ALA A 62 -7.72 -22.34 -3.45
CA ALA A 62 -8.47 -21.17 -3.02
C ALA A 62 -7.70 -20.44 -1.92
N MET A 63 -7.60 -19.13 -2.06
CA MET A 63 -6.99 -18.21 -1.10
C MET A 63 -8.06 -17.32 -0.51
N SER A 64 -7.95 -16.97 0.77
CA SER A 64 -8.94 -16.15 1.44
C SER A 64 -8.35 -15.37 2.60
N TYR A 65 -9.03 -14.29 3.00
CA TYR A 65 -8.84 -13.67 4.30
C TYR A 65 -9.95 -14.08 5.26
N THR A 66 -9.57 -14.37 6.50
CA THR A 66 -10.48 -14.47 7.62
C THR A 66 -10.32 -13.21 8.48
N LEU A 67 -11.42 -12.49 8.68
CA LEU A 67 -11.48 -11.28 9.50
C LEU A 67 -12.14 -11.58 10.84
N PRO A 68 -11.74 -10.94 11.95
CA PRO A 68 -12.32 -11.18 13.27
C PRO A 68 -13.77 -10.71 13.36
N SER A 69 -14.15 -9.71 12.56
CA SER A 69 -15.51 -9.18 12.45
C SER A 69 -15.69 -8.42 11.14
N ALA A 70 -16.95 -8.14 10.77
CA ALA A 70 -17.29 -7.29 9.64
C ALA A 70 -17.06 -5.78 9.95
N GLU A 71 -16.85 -5.42 11.22
CA GLU A 71 -16.57 -4.06 11.65
C GLU A 71 -15.24 -4.01 12.39
N ALA A 72 -14.35 -3.10 11.96
CA ALA A 72 -13.08 -2.80 12.58
C ALA A 72 -13.18 -1.55 13.48
N PRO A 73 -12.30 -1.41 14.48
CA PRO A 73 -12.12 -0.15 15.19
C PRO A 73 -11.76 0.99 14.23
N ALA A 74 -12.28 2.20 14.47
CA ALA A 74 -11.87 3.41 13.79
C ALA A 74 -10.78 4.17 14.56
N GLY A 75 -10.02 5.03 13.90
CA GLY A 75 -8.90 5.81 14.44
C GLY A 75 -7.56 5.14 14.20
N THR A 76 -6.61 5.34 15.11
CA THR A 76 -5.28 4.70 15.04
C THR A 76 -5.41 3.25 15.53
N VAL A 77 -5.18 2.30 14.63
CA VAL A 77 -5.42 0.87 14.83
C VAL A 77 -4.18 0.08 14.47
N MET A 78 -3.84 -0.92 15.26
CA MET A 78 -2.84 -1.92 14.88
C MET A 78 -3.51 -3.01 14.05
N VAL A 79 -3.15 -3.10 12.78
CA VAL A 79 -3.57 -4.18 11.87
C VAL A 79 -2.46 -5.20 11.81
N THR A 80 -2.78 -6.46 12.09
CA THR A 80 -1.84 -7.57 12.02
C THR A 80 -2.29 -8.55 10.94
N LEU A 81 -1.40 -8.86 10.02
CA LEU A 81 -1.53 -9.96 9.08
C LEU A 81 -0.84 -11.18 9.65
N LYS A 82 -1.55 -12.31 9.72
CA LYS A 82 -0.98 -13.64 9.99
C LYS A 82 -1.05 -14.48 8.73
N ASN A 83 0.08 -14.95 8.26
CA ASN A 83 0.13 -15.82 7.11
C ASN A 83 0.06 -17.29 7.53
N ASN A 84 -1.14 -17.86 7.51
CA ASN A 84 -1.42 -19.27 7.83
C ASN A 84 -1.24 -20.21 6.63
N ASP A 85 -0.88 -19.68 5.44
CA ASP A 85 -0.51 -20.51 4.30
C ASP A 85 0.77 -21.29 4.59
N THR A 86 0.99 -22.36 3.86
CA THR A 86 2.19 -23.21 3.99
C THR A 86 3.14 -23.08 2.80
N MET A 87 2.79 -22.29 1.78
CA MET A 87 3.52 -22.24 0.52
C MET A 87 3.81 -20.85 -0.02
N MET A 88 2.92 -19.88 0.19
CA MET A 88 2.96 -18.59 -0.49
C MET A 88 3.05 -17.41 0.49
N PRO A 89 3.83 -16.37 0.16
CA PRO A 89 3.78 -15.12 0.90
C PRO A 89 2.43 -14.42 0.66
N HIS A 90 1.96 -13.67 1.64
CA HIS A 90 0.74 -12.87 1.56
C HIS A 90 0.94 -11.47 2.14
N GLN A 91 0.22 -10.48 1.59
CA GLN A 91 0.11 -9.11 2.09
C GLN A 91 -1.35 -8.78 2.38
N ALA A 92 -1.61 -7.75 3.16
CA ALA A 92 -2.95 -7.19 3.39
C ALA A 92 -2.96 -5.71 2.99
N GLN A 93 -3.09 -5.44 1.69
CA GLN A 93 -3.28 -4.08 1.17
C GLN A 93 -4.67 -3.60 1.53
N LEU A 94 -4.75 -2.52 2.31
CA LEU A 94 -6.01 -1.85 2.62
C LEU A 94 -6.29 -0.76 1.57
N LEU A 95 -7.55 -0.69 1.10
CA LEU A 95 -8.02 0.37 0.22
C LEU A 95 -9.34 0.91 0.78
N LYS A 96 -9.36 2.22 1.08
CA LYS A 96 -10.56 2.91 1.55
C LYS A 96 -11.45 3.30 0.36
N LEU A 97 -12.67 2.78 0.30
CA LEU A 97 -13.63 3.15 -0.75
C LEU A 97 -14.00 4.62 -0.68
N HIS A 98 -14.08 5.27 -1.85
CA HIS A 98 -14.61 6.63 -1.94
C HIS A 98 -16.09 6.68 -1.57
N PRO A 99 -16.60 7.81 -1.05
CA PRO A 99 -18.01 7.95 -0.69
C PRO A 99 -18.95 7.57 -1.84
N GLY A 100 -19.88 6.64 -1.56
CA GLY A 100 -20.87 6.16 -2.54
C GLY A 100 -20.40 5.03 -3.44
N VAL A 101 -19.13 4.62 -3.37
CA VAL A 101 -18.63 3.42 -4.07
C VAL A 101 -19.03 2.19 -3.27
N THR A 102 -19.58 1.19 -3.96
CA THR A 102 -19.95 -0.09 -3.34
C THR A 102 -18.85 -1.12 -3.47
N VAL A 103 -18.87 -2.12 -2.59
CA VAL A 103 -17.96 -3.29 -2.67
C VAL A 103 -18.08 -3.99 -4.03
N GLU A 104 -19.31 -4.11 -4.58
CA GLU A 104 -19.56 -4.72 -5.88
C GLU A 104 -18.91 -3.92 -7.02
N GLN A 105 -19.05 -2.59 -7.03
CA GLN A 105 -18.38 -1.74 -8.03
C GLN A 105 -16.86 -1.89 -7.99
N PHE A 106 -16.27 -1.97 -6.78
CA PHE A 106 -14.86 -2.19 -6.63
C PHE A 106 -14.43 -3.57 -7.15
N THR A 107 -15.13 -4.64 -6.75
CA THR A 107 -14.79 -6.01 -7.16
C THR A 107 -14.96 -6.22 -8.67
N ASP A 108 -15.99 -5.64 -9.28
CA ASP A 108 -16.19 -5.68 -10.73
C ASP A 108 -15.07 -4.96 -11.49
N ALA A 109 -14.65 -3.79 -11.01
CA ALA A 109 -13.50 -3.07 -11.58
C ALA A 109 -12.20 -3.84 -11.43
N LEU A 110 -11.93 -4.41 -10.25
CA LEU A 110 -10.73 -5.20 -9.96
C LEU A 110 -10.64 -6.47 -10.83
N ALA A 111 -11.77 -7.07 -11.17
CA ALA A 111 -11.85 -8.26 -12.01
C ALA A 111 -11.56 -7.99 -13.51
N THR A 112 -11.44 -6.71 -13.92
CA THR A 112 -11.07 -6.36 -15.29
C THR A 112 -9.58 -6.61 -15.58
N PRO A 113 -9.15 -6.70 -16.84
CA PRO A 113 -7.73 -6.83 -17.16
C PRO A 113 -6.82 -5.72 -16.65
N ALA A 114 -7.37 -4.56 -16.29
CA ALA A 114 -6.61 -3.46 -15.69
C ALA A 114 -6.32 -3.69 -14.20
N GLY A 115 -7.02 -4.65 -13.56
CA GLY A 115 -6.77 -5.04 -12.16
C GLY A 115 -6.79 -3.86 -11.21
N VAL A 116 -5.74 -3.72 -10.41
CA VAL A 116 -5.60 -2.63 -9.43
C VAL A 116 -5.67 -1.24 -10.09
N GLY A 117 -5.20 -1.08 -11.33
CA GLY A 117 -5.32 0.18 -12.07
C GLY A 117 -6.76 0.65 -12.26
N ALA A 118 -7.72 -0.29 -12.37
CA ALA A 118 -9.14 0.05 -12.52
C ALA A 118 -9.81 0.53 -11.22
N VAL A 119 -9.23 0.23 -10.05
CA VAL A 119 -9.81 0.63 -8.76
C VAL A 119 -9.23 1.93 -8.19
N VAL A 120 -8.16 2.46 -8.78
CA VAL A 120 -7.58 3.76 -8.37
C VAL A 120 -8.61 4.90 -8.34
N PRO A 121 -9.57 5.01 -9.29
CA PRO A 121 -10.62 6.04 -9.21
C PRO A 121 -11.71 5.77 -8.16
N LEU A 122 -11.73 4.59 -7.54
CA LEU A 122 -12.78 4.12 -6.65
C LEU A 122 -12.36 4.09 -5.17
N ALA A 123 -11.05 4.09 -4.90
CA ALA A 123 -10.53 3.91 -3.55
C ALA A 123 -9.14 4.53 -3.39
N ASP A 124 -8.84 4.95 -2.17
CA ASP A 124 -7.52 5.42 -1.77
C ASP A 124 -6.70 4.26 -1.17
N PHE A 125 -5.42 4.19 -1.50
CA PHE A 125 -4.48 3.27 -0.84
C PHE A 125 -4.28 3.70 0.62
N ALA A 126 -4.66 2.84 1.54
CA ALA A 126 -4.68 3.14 2.98
C ALA A 126 -3.57 2.44 3.78
N GLY A 127 -2.61 1.83 3.09
CA GLY A 127 -1.51 1.10 3.73
C GLY A 127 -1.90 -0.31 4.14
N GLY A 128 -1.33 -0.76 5.26
CA GLY A 128 -1.53 -2.09 5.82
C GLY A 128 -0.26 -2.93 5.87
N PRO A 129 -0.31 -4.16 6.40
CA PRO A 129 0.82 -5.07 6.45
C PRO A 129 1.28 -5.52 5.06
N ASN A 130 2.59 -5.33 4.77
CA ASN A 130 3.19 -5.86 3.55
C ASN A 130 3.52 -7.35 3.70
N ALA A 131 4.03 -7.95 2.63
CA ALA A 131 4.16 -9.39 2.45
C ALA A 131 5.07 -10.06 3.49
N VAL A 132 4.59 -11.16 4.06
CA VAL A 132 5.34 -12.05 4.93
C VAL A 132 5.27 -13.50 4.43
N MET A 133 6.30 -14.26 4.77
CA MET A 133 6.41 -15.68 4.42
C MET A 133 5.39 -16.55 5.18
N PRO A 134 5.17 -17.79 4.73
CA PRO A 134 4.32 -18.76 5.43
C PRO A 134 4.72 -18.94 6.89
N GLY A 135 3.72 -18.83 7.79
CA GLY A 135 3.90 -18.96 9.24
C GLY A 135 4.33 -17.68 9.96
N ASP A 136 4.66 -16.62 9.21
CA ASP A 136 5.05 -15.33 9.79
C ASP A 136 3.86 -14.38 9.97
N GLU A 137 4.10 -13.31 10.73
CA GLU A 137 3.16 -12.22 10.95
C GLU A 137 3.83 -10.84 10.74
N SER A 138 3.05 -9.87 10.28
CA SER A 138 3.43 -8.47 10.23
C SER A 138 2.37 -7.59 10.87
N SER A 139 2.79 -6.59 11.64
CA SER A 139 1.88 -5.63 12.27
C SER A 139 2.22 -4.21 11.82
N VAL A 140 1.20 -3.49 11.40
CA VAL A 140 1.31 -2.08 10.97
C VAL A 140 0.24 -1.27 11.69
N ILE A 141 0.62 -0.12 12.22
CA ILE A 141 -0.32 0.84 12.77
C ILE A 141 -0.73 1.77 11.63
N VAL A 142 -2.03 1.85 11.40
CA VAL A 142 -2.67 2.69 10.37
C VAL A 142 -3.72 3.58 10.99
N HIS A 143 -4.17 4.60 10.25
CA HIS A 143 -5.37 5.34 10.61
C HIS A 143 -6.54 4.85 9.75
N LEU A 144 -7.60 4.40 10.40
CA LEU A 144 -8.84 3.98 9.76
C LEU A 144 -9.93 5.02 10.04
N ASP A 145 -10.42 5.67 8.98
CA ASP A 145 -11.45 6.71 9.09
C ASP A 145 -12.77 6.14 9.63
N PRO A 146 -13.47 6.83 10.55
CA PRO A 146 -14.77 6.39 11.04
C PRO A 146 -15.82 6.30 9.93
N GLY A 147 -16.73 5.32 10.04
CA GLY A 147 -17.87 5.15 9.13
C GLY A 147 -17.49 4.85 7.69
N SER A 148 -16.29 4.30 7.46
CA SER A 148 -15.74 4.04 6.13
C SER A 148 -15.74 2.56 5.79
N THR A 149 -15.76 2.23 4.50
CA THR A 149 -15.59 0.86 4.01
C THR A 149 -14.19 0.68 3.46
N TYR A 150 -13.55 -0.41 3.87
CA TYR A 150 -12.21 -0.80 3.43
C TYR A 150 -12.27 -2.15 2.73
N MET A 151 -11.55 -2.23 1.60
CA MET A 151 -11.21 -3.49 0.95
C MET A 151 -9.86 -3.96 1.45
N VAL A 152 -9.67 -5.28 1.51
CA VAL A 152 -8.39 -5.94 1.78
C VAL A 152 -8.09 -6.84 0.59
N ILE A 153 -6.94 -6.65 -0.07
CA ILE A 153 -6.53 -7.47 -1.22
C ILE A 153 -5.08 -7.93 -1.07
N CYS A 154 -4.77 -9.10 -1.65
CA CYS A 154 -3.40 -9.55 -1.86
C CYS A 154 -3.04 -9.41 -3.34
N GLN A 155 -2.05 -8.55 -3.64
CA GLN A 155 -1.61 -8.27 -5.00
C GLN A 155 -0.50 -9.22 -5.48
N ILE A 156 0.05 -10.03 -4.56
CA ILE A 156 1.16 -10.95 -4.87
C ILE A 156 0.73 -11.88 -6.00
N PRO A 157 1.59 -12.06 -7.04
CA PRO A 157 1.33 -13.02 -8.09
C PRO A 157 1.42 -14.45 -7.57
N GLY A 158 0.37 -15.23 -7.82
CA GLY A 158 0.37 -16.67 -7.61
C GLY A 158 0.97 -17.43 -8.79
N PRO A 159 0.86 -18.75 -8.78
CA PRO A 159 1.32 -19.59 -9.89
C PRO A 159 0.73 -19.14 -11.24
N GLY A 160 1.60 -18.92 -12.22
CA GLY A 160 1.19 -18.46 -13.55
C GLY A 160 0.91 -16.96 -13.66
N GLY A 161 1.30 -16.15 -12.64
CA GLY A 161 1.19 -14.70 -12.66
C GLY A 161 -0.18 -14.13 -12.30
N THR A 162 -1.16 -14.99 -11.93
CA THR A 162 -2.48 -14.53 -11.49
C THR A 162 -2.39 -13.96 -10.09
N PRO A 163 -2.78 -12.69 -9.83
CA PRO A 163 -2.75 -12.12 -8.48
C PRO A 163 -3.64 -12.88 -7.51
N HIS A 164 -3.23 -12.96 -6.24
CA HIS A 164 -3.97 -13.70 -5.22
C HIS A 164 -5.39 -13.16 -5.01
N TYR A 165 -5.65 -11.85 -5.19
CA TYR A 165 -7.01 -11.33 -5.14
C TYR A 165 -7.94 -11.97 -6.20
N ALA A 166 -7.41 -12.30 -7.38
CA ALA A 166 -8.17 -12.98 -8.43
C ALA A 166 -8.35 -14.48 -8.14
N LEU A 167 -7.59 -15.03 -7.18
CA LEU A 167 -7.73 -16.42 -6.69
C LEU A 167 -8.61 -16.48 -5.42
N GLY A 168 -9.24 -15.37 -5.03
CA GLY A 168 -10.17 -15.29 -3.91
C GLY A 168 -9.64 -14.55 -2.68
N MET A 169 -8.37 -14.08 -2.68
CA MET A 169 -7.80 -13.36 -1.55
C MET A 169 -8.22 -11.88 -1.53
N ILE A 170 -9.49 -11.68 -1.29
CA ILE A 170 -10.17 -10.39 -1.17
C ILE A 170 -11.20 -10.45 -0.04
N ALA A 171 -11.25 -9.40 0.78
CA ALA A 171 -12.25 -9.22 1.82
C ALA A 171 -12.61 -7.74 1.97
N HIS A 172 -13.60 -7.42 2.79
CA HIS A 172 -13.93 -6.06 3.15
C HIS A 172 -14.44 -5.99 4.59
N PHE A 173 -14.31 -4.81 5.19
CA PHE A 173 -14.88 -4.48 6.48
C PHE A 173 -15.34 -3.01 6.48
N THR A 174 -16.19 -2.66 7.44
CA THR A 174 -16.53 -1.27 7.76
C THR A 174 -15.84 -0.86 9.04
N THR A 175 -15.70 0.43 9.27
CA THR A 175 -15.23 0.96 10.55
C THR A 175 -16.40 1.50 11.37
N GLY A 176 -16.27 1.43 12.70
CA GLY A 176 -17.23 2.07 13.60
C GLY A 176 -17.31 3.59 13.39
N ASP A 177 -18.44 4.20 13.73
CA ASP A 177 -18.71 5.62 13.50
C ASP A 177 -17.86 6.58 14.35
N THR A 178 -17.16 6.07 15.37
CA THR A 178 -16.37 6.87 16.30
C THR A 178 -14.95 6.30 16.42
N ALA A 179 -13.96 7.17 16.25
CA ALA A 179 -12.56 6.80 16.46
C ALA A 179 -12.31 6.42 17.94
N GLN A 180 -11.74 5.24 18.15
CA GLN A 180 -11.38 4.75 19.48
C GLN A 180 -10.02 5.26 19.94
N SER A 181 -9.12 5.63 19.02
CA SER A 181 -7.83 6.25 19.26
C SER A 181 -7.47 7.19 18.12
N ASN A 182 -6.93 8.37 18.42
CA ASN A 182 -6.46 9.34 17.42
C ASN A 182 -4.98 9.73 17.62
N GLY A 183 -4.31 9.13 18.61
CA GLY A 183 -2.90 9.37 18.87
C GLY A 183 -2.02 8.34 18.19
N TRP A 184 -0.79 8.72 17.84
CA TRP A 184 0.21 7.83 17.33
C TRP A 184 1.23 7.47 18.42
N PRO A 185 1.69 6.22 18.51
CA PRO A 185 2.83 5.86 19.34
C PRO A 185 4.08 6.64 18.95
N LYS A 186 4.97 6.82 19.92
CA LYS A 186 6.28 7.39 19.64
C LYS A 186 7.12 6.38 18.85
N THR A 187 7.81 6.85 17.82
CA THR A 187 8.76 6.08 17.04
C THR A 187 10.17 6.61 17.19
N ASP A 188 11.16 5.79 16.87
CA ASP A 188 12.58 6.14 17.01
C ASP A 188 13.12 6.82 15.74
N ALA A 189 12.51 6.53 14.59
CA ALA A 189 12.91 7.10 13.30
C ALA A 189 11.72 7.30 12.36
N THR A 190 11.93 8.11 11.33
CA THR A 190 10.98 8.30 10.21
C THR A 190 11.68 7.98 8.90
N VAL A 191 11.07 7.08 8.13
CA VAL A 191 11.42 6.81 6.74
C VAL A 191 10.42 7.54 5.85
N LYS A 192 10.92 8.29 4.88
CA LYS A 192 10.09 8.98 3.90
C LYS A 192 10.16 8.25 2.57
N MET A 193 9.02 8.09 1.94
CA MET A 193 8.88 7.60 0.58
C MET A 193 8.59 8.79 -0.33
N THR A 194 9.43 9.01 -1.32
CA THR A 194 9.25 10.06 -2.34
C THR A 194 9.30 9.42 -3.72
N ASP A 195 8.97 10.15 -4.78
CA ASP A 195 9.03 9.66 -6.15
C ASP A 195 10.48 9.75 -6.70
N PHE A 196 11.29 8.78 -6.82
CA PHE A 196 11.18 7.33 -6.55
C PHE A 196 12.35 6.95 -5.62
N ALA A 197 12.24 7.26 -4.36
CA ALA A 197 13.32 7.02 -3.40
C ALA A 197 12.80 6.79 -1.99
N PHE A 198 13.58 6.05 -1.20
CA PHE A 198 13.47 6.03 0.26
C PHE A 198 14.47 7.02 0.86
N SER A 199 14.09 7.69 1.93
CA SER A 199 14.96 8.58 2.70
C SER A 199 14.79 8.30 4.19
N GLU A 200 15.87 7.88 4.83
CA GLU A 200 15.92 7.61 6.26
C GLU A 200 17.10 8.32 6.94
N PRO A 201 17.10 8.42 8.28
CA PRO A 201 18.27 8.86 9.03
C PRO A 201 19.51 7.99 8.74
N SER A 202 20.68 8.57 8.83
CA SER A 202 21.98 7.89 8.55
C SER A 202 22.27 6.69 9.46
N SER A 203 21.55 6.55 10.58
CA SER A 203 21.54 5.36 11.42
C SER A 203 20.11 5.11 11.89
N ILE A 204 19.58 3.96 11.59
CA ILE A 204 18.25 3.51 11.97
C ILE A 204 18.33 2.10 12.53
N ASP A 205 17.69 1.88 13.66
CA ASP A 205 17.47 0.53 14.20
C ASP A 205 16.10 0.03 13.68
N TRP A 206 16.14 -0.82 12.65
CA TRP A 206 14.97 -1.37 11.99
C TRP A 206 14.10 -2.26 12.90
N ASN A 207 14.68 -2.71 14.03
CA ASN A 207 13.99 -3.50 15.05
C ASN A 207 13.29 -2.63 16.13
N LYS A 208 13.32 -1.30 15.97
CA LYS A 208 12.55 -0.35 16.75
C LYS A 208 11.35 0.15 15.96
N PRO A 209 10.32 0.68 16.65
CA PRO A 209 9.20 1.30 15.97
C PRO A 209 9.63 2.46 15.07
N ILE A 210 9.26 2.39 13.81
CA ILE A 210 9.51 3.42 12.80
C ILE A 210 8.19 3.98 12.26
N THR A 211 8.21 5.26 11.91
CA THR A 211 7.18 5.89 11.10
C THR A 211 7.60 5.80 9.63
N VAL A 212 6.70 5.39 8.77
CA VAL A 212 6.85 5.43 7.31
C VAL A 212 5.79 6.39 6.76
N VAL A 213 6.24 7.41 6.04
CA VAL A 213 5.36 8.47 5.51
C VAL A 213 5.52 8.53 3.99
N ASN A 214 4.43 8.61 3.28
CA ASN A 214 4.45 8.88 1.85
C ASN A 214 4.49 10.40 1.61
N ASP A 215 5.67 10.95 1.32
CA ASP A 215 5.93 12.36 0.97
C ASP A 215 5.98 12.54 -0.58
N GLY A 216 5.64 11.52 -1.37
CA GLY A 216 5.59 11.55 -2.84
C GLY A 216 4.21 11.93 -3.37
N ASP A 217 4.11 12.08 -4.69
CA ASP A 217 2.87 12.43 -5.40
C ASP A 217 2.08 11.18 -5.84
N GLN A 218 2.68 9.97 -5.72
CA GLN A 218 2.08 8.68 -6.08
C GLN A 218 1.92 7.77 -4.85
N PRO A 219 1.10 6.72 -4.91
CA PRO A 219 1.11 5.68 -3.88
C PRO A 219 2.48 5.00 -3.80
N HIS A 220 2.99 4.79 -2.59
CA HIS A 220 4.25 4.10 -2.34
C HIS A 220 4.11 3.06 -1.24
N GLU A 221 4.92 2.01 -1.33
CA GLU A 221 5.06 0.98 -0.30
C GLU A 221 6.52 0.80 0.10
N LEU A 222 6.74 0.23 1.27
CA LEU A 222 8.04 -0.24 1.73
C LEU A 222 7.94 -1.75 1.94
N ALA A 223 8.35 -2.52 0.94
CA ALA A 223 8.53 -3.97 1.06
C ALA A 223 9.98 -4.27 1.45
N VAL A 224 10.17 -5.28 2.30
CA VAL A 224 11.51 -5.70 2.74
C VAL A 224 11.80 -7.08 2.15
N LEU A 225 12.90 -7.19 1.42
CA LEU A 225 13.34 -8.43 0.80
C LEU A 225 14.71 -8.84 1.35
N ALA A 226 14.93 -10.14 1.46
CA ALA A 226 16.27 -10.72 1.63
C ALA A 226 16.49 -11.85 0.62
N PRO A 227 17.75 -12.20 0.29
CA PRO A 227 18.04 -13.37 -0.53
C PRO A 227 17.49 -14.64 0.11
N ALA A 228 16.82 -15.48 -0.65
CA ALA A 228 16.42 -16.81 -0.22
C ALA A 228 17.66 -17.70 0.03
N ASP A 229 17.49 -18.82 0.73
CA ASP A 229 18.57 -19.75 1.06
C ASP A 229 19.45 -20.10 -0.15
N GLY A 230 20.76 -19.86 -0.02
CA GLY A 230 21.74 -20.12 -1.07
C GLY A 230 21.73 -19.13 -2.23
N LYS A 231 20.99 -18.02 -2.12
CA LYS A 231 20.95 -16.91 -3.07
C LYS A 231 21.75 -15.72 -2.56
N THR A 232 21.99 -14.78 -3.45
CA THR A 232 22.72 -13.55 -3.18
C THR A 232 21.86 -12.32 -3.48
N MET A 233 22.24 -11.15 -2.98
CA MET A 233 21.56 -9.89 -3.32
C MET A 233 21.63 -9.60 -4.84
N ASP A 234 22.68 -10.08 -5.52
CA ASP A 234 22.77 -9.96 -6.99
C ASP A 234 21.71 -10.85 -7.70
N ASP A 235 21.41 -12.04 -7.15
CA ASP A 235 20.32 -12.87 -7.66
C ASP A 235 18.95 -12.18 -7.50
N VAL A 236 18.75 -11.51 -6.35
CA VAL A 236 17.52 -10.72 -6.10
C VAL A 236 17.38 -9.60 -7.14
N ARG A 237 18.41 -8.78 -7.33
CA ARG A 237 18.39 -7.69 -8.31
C ARG A 237 18.24 -8.18 -9.75
N ALA A 238 18.88 -9.30 -10.09
CA ALA A 238 18.73 -9.92 -11.39
C ALA A 238 17.28 -10.36 -11.65
N ALA A 239 16.61 -10.93 -10.63
CA ALA A 239 15.21 -11.32 -10.73
C ALA A 239 14.27 -10.11 -10.86
N LEU A 240 14.49 -9.05 -10.07
CA LEU A 240 13.71 -7.81 -10.16
C LEU A 240 13.89 -7.11 -11.53
N SER A 241 15.06 -7.24 -12.16
CA SER A 241 15.35 -6.65 -13.47
C SER A 241 14.87 -7.52 -14.64
N ALA A 242 14.50 -8.76 -14.39
CA ALA A 242 14.06 -9.70 -15.45
C ALA A 242 12.65 -9.34 -15.94
N PRO A 243 12.34 -9.57 -17.22
CA PRO A 243 10.97 -9.47 -17.70
C PRO A 243 10.02 -10.39 -16.91
N GLU A 244 8.80 -9.94 -16.69
CA GLU A 244 7.79 -10.74 -16.01
C GLU A 244 7.62 -12.11 -16.65
N GLY A 245 7.63 -13.16 -15.83
CA GLY A 245 7.54 -14.55 -16.30
C GLY A 245 8.84 -15.15 -16.88
N ALA A 246 9.96 -14.43 -16.84
CA ALA A 246 11.23 -14.92 -17.40
C ALA A 246 11.86 -16.07 -16.61
N SER A 247 11.53 -16.21 -15.33
CA SER A 247 12.05 -17.29 -14.47
C SER A 247 10.92 -18.21 -14.03
N PRO A 248 10.90 -19.48 -14.51
CA PRO A 248 10.00 -20.48 -13.96
C PRO A 248 10.50 -20.91 -12.59
N GLY A 249 9.73 -20.68 -11.54
CA GLY A 249 10.05 -21.10 -10.17
C GLY A 249 9.83 -20.00 -9.14
N PRO A 250 10.07 -20.32 -7.85
CA PRO A 250 9.95 -19.32 -6.79
C PRO A 250 10.99 -18.20 -6.98
N PRO A 251 10.67 -16.98 -6.55
CA PRO A 251 11.63 -15.87 -6.59
C PRO A 251 12.86 -16.20 -5.74
N PRO A 252 14.05 -15.67 -6.08
CA PRO A 252 15.28 -15.89 -5.30
C PRO A 252 15.35 -15.02 -4.03
N TYR A 253 14.21 -14.57 -3.53
CA TYR A 253 14.09 -13.74 -2.32
C TYR A 253 12.90 -14.17 -1.47
N GLU A 254 13.00 -13.83 -0.20
CA GLU A 254 11.94 -13.91 0.79
C GLU A 254 11.49 -12.51 1.21
N THR A 255 10.27 -12.40 1.74
CA THR A 255 9.66 -11.14 2.16
C THR A 255 9.57 -11.06 3.67
N TYR A 256 9.90 -9.91 4.23
CA TYR A 256 10.01 -9.66 5.67
C TYR A 256 9.05 -8.53 6.14
N GLY A 257 7.88 -8.43 5.52
CA GLY A 257 6.90 -7.42 5.88
C GLY A 257 7.23 -6.02 5.35
N GLY A 258 7.04 -5.03 6.19
CA GLY A 258 7.06 -3.63 5.84
C GLY A 258 5.65 -3.04 5.84
N VAL A 259 5.44 -1.96 5.08
CA VAL A 259 4.12 -1.31 4.94
C VAL A 259 3.64 -1.38 3.50
N ALA A 260 2.38 -1.76 3.31
CA ALA A 260 1.74 -1.81 2.00
C ALA A 260 1.48 -0.39 1.45
N ALA A 261 1.10 -0.30 0.19
CA ALA A 261 0.98 0.96 -0.51
C ALA A 261 -0.01 1.92 0.17
N ALA A 262 0.43 3.16 0.34
CA ALA A 262 -0.32 4.26 0.92
C ALA A 262 -0.36 5.45 -0.04
N ALA A 263 -1.48 6.15 -0.08
CA ALA A 263 -1.65 7.39 -0.84
C ALA A 263 -0.70 8.50 -0.33
N PRO A 264 -0.47 9.58 -1.10
CA PRO A 264 0.24 10.76 -0.64
C PRO A 264 -0.21 11.24 0.73
N ASP A 265 0.72 11.74 1.54
CA ASP A 265 0.54 12.25 2.91
C ASP A 265 0.07 11.21 3.95
N VAL A 266 -0.08 9.93 3.58
CA VAL A 266 -0.46 8.88 4.52
C VAL A 266 0.75 8.41 5.32
N GLN A 267 0.56 8.35 6.64
CA GLN A 267 1.52 7.84 7.61
C GLN A 267 1.12 6.44 8.06
N GLN A 268 2.12 5.59 8.24
CA GLN A 268 2.03 4.27 8.86
C GLN A 268 3.15 4.09 9.87
N GLN A 269 3.02 3.14 10.80
CA GLN A 269 4.12 2.76 11.71
C GLN A 269 4.27 1.24 11.75
N THR A 270 5.51 0.77 11.83
CA THR A 270 5.81 -0.66 11.93
C THR A 270 7.10 -0.89 12.72
N THR A 271 7.35 -2.16 13.03
CA THR A 271 8.63 -2.68 13.53
C THR A 271 8.97 -3.91 12.70
N LEU A 272 10.11 -3.92 12.02
CA LEU A 272 10.39 -4.95 11.01
C LEU A 272 10.80 -6.30 11.60
N LYS A 273 11.41 -6.33 12.80
CA LYS A 273 11.87 -7.57 13.46
C LYS A 273 12.84 -8.38 12.58
N LEU A 274 13.87 -7.72 12.06
CA LEU A 274 14.86 -8.33 11.17
C LEU A 274 16.03 -8.91 11.95
N ASP A 275 16.52 -10.07 11.53
CA ASP A 275 17.79 -10.62 12.00
C ASP A 275 18.97 -9.84 11.39
N ALA A 276 20.19 -10.04 11.95
CA ALA A 276 21.39 -9.43 11.38
C ALA A 276 21.61 -9.95 9.93
N GLY A 277 21.79 -9.04 8.99
CA GLY A 277 21.91 -9.40 7.57
C GLY A 277 21.69 -8.23 6.63
N ASP A 278 21.79 -8.54 5.34
CA ASP A 278 21.56 -7.58 4.25
C ASP A 278 20.16 -7.74 3.67
N TYR A 279 19.46 -6.62 3.53
CA TYR A 279 18.11 -6.54 3.00
C TYR A 279 18.01 -5.49 1.89
N LEU A 280 16.92 -5.55 1.14
CA LEU A 280 16.58 -4.57 0.11
C LEU A 280 15.18 -4.02 0.40
N LEU A 281 15.08 -2.70 0.59
CA LEU A 281 13.80 -2.00 0.57
C LEU A 281 13.38 -1.79 -0.89
N VAL A 282 12.12 -2.06 -1.21
CA VAL A 282 11.60 -2.03 -2.59
C VAL A 282 10.19 -1.47 -2.61
N CYS A 283 9.86 -0.70 -3.64
CA CYS A 283 8.48 -0.33 -3.97
C CYS A 283 8.05 -0.99 -5.29
N PHE A 284 7.05 -1.88 -5.23
CA PHE A 284 6.51 -2.59 -6.40
C PHE A 284 5.36 -1.85 -7.08
N VAL A 285 4.88 -0.74 -6.51
CA VAL A 285 3.81 0.06 -7.13
C VAL A 285 4.21 0.44 -8.55
N VAL A 286 3.26 0.35 -9.48
CA VAL A 286 3.50 0.64 -10.90
C VAL A 286 3.20 2.12 -11.16
N ASP A 287 4.19 2.84 -11.72
CA ASP A 287 4.00 4.20 -12.19
C ASP A 287 3.05 4.22 -13.42
N PRO A 288 1.92 4.94 -13.34
CA PRO A 288 0.93 4.95 -14.41
C PRO A 288 1.42 5.61 -15.71
N SER A 289 2.47 6.43 -15.63
CA SER A 289 3.00 7.15 -16.81
C SER A 289 3.94 6.29 -17.65
N THR A 290 4.68 5.39 -17.02
CA THR A 290 5.68 4.54 -17.67
C THR A 290 5.29 3.06 -17.74
N GLY A 291 4.34 2.63 -16.91
CA GLY A 291 3.96 1.23 -16.73
C GLY A 291 5.04 0.40 -16.05
N LYS A 292 6.03 1.03 -15.41
CA LYS A 292 7.13 0.33 -14.71
C LYS A 292 6.92 0.36 -13.20
N PRO A 293 7.29 -0.70 -12.48
CA PRO A 293 7.36 -0.65 -11.03
C PRO A 293 8.36 0.43 -10.56
N HIS A 294 8.07 1.06 -9.43
CA HIS A 294 8.88 2.16 -8.89
C HIS A 294 10.33 1.75 -8.61
N TYR A 295 10.59 0.49 -8.22
CA TYR A 295 11.96 0.01 -8.06
C TYR A 295 12.77 0.09 -9.38
N MET A 296 12.15 -0.08 -10.54
CA MET A 296 12.80 0.10 -11.84
C MET A 296 13.07 1.58 -12.18
N LEU A 297 12.45 2.50 -11.45
CA LEU A 297 12.65 3.95 -11.55
C LEU A 297 13.63 4.48 -10.49
N GLY A 298 14.17 3.59 -9.65
CA GLY A 298 15.15 3.92 -8.61
C GLY A 298 14.70 3.71 -7.18
N MET A 299 13.43 3.33 -6.94
CA MET A 299 12.89 3.16 -5.58
C MET A 299 13.25 1.78 -5.01
N GLU A 300 14.55 1.56 -4.89
CA GLU A 300 15.16 0.45 -4.16
C GLU A 300 16.30 0.97 -3.28
N GLN A 301 16.48 0.36 -2.10
CA GLN A 301 17.55 0.75 -1.19
C GLN A 301 18.08 -0.43 -0.41
N PRO A 302 19.41 -0.74 -0.50
CA PRO A 302 20.03 -1.73 0.35
C PRO A 302 20.16 -1.20 1.78
N ILE A 303 19.88 -2.06 2.74
CA ILE A 303 20.11 -1.83 4.17
C ILE A 303 20.84 -3.00 4.78
N THR A 304 21.63 -2.76 5.84
CA THR A 304 22.27 -3.79 6.65
C THR A 304 21.77 -3.66 8.09
N VAL A 305 21.35 -4.77 8.68
CA VAL A 305 20.97 -4.89 10.09
C VAL A 305 22.11 -5.55 10.83
N GLU A 306 22.57 -4.93 11.95
CA GLU A 306 23.69 -5.38 12.78
C GLU A 306 23.23 -6.28 13.95
#